data_da971f081ee3214ebb5301b37cc348c5
#
_entry.id   da971f081ee3214ebb5301b37cc348c5
#
_cell.length_a   1.000
_cell.length_b   1.000
_cell.length_c   1.000
_cell.angle_alpha   90.00
_cell.angle_beta   90.00
_cell.angle_gamma   90.00
#
_symmetry.space_group_name_H-M   'P 1'
#
loop_
_entity.id
_entity.type
_entity.pdbx_description
1 polymer ?
#
loop_
_entity_poly.entity_id
_entity_poly.type
_entity_poly.pdbx_seq_one_letter_code
_entity_poly.pdbx_strand_id
1 'polypeptide(L)'
;MFSAANQQAMMEQATYWGPRILLALVVVIVAHFAAKAVKWAIAKGVDRIPFFSRRDGAGGGAAKPTVDVGERIGEVGYWLVWLLGLIAALNVLGMGAVVTPLNNMVSGFLQYLPSIVGAALIFFIGFVLATIVRRMVEATVEAVELDRRLIDAGLTHTPKGPGLARLLGLLAFTLIIIPVAIAALQALNITAISDPATAMLNGILL
;
A
#
# COMPACT_ATOMS: atom_id res chain seq x y z
N MET A 1 30.78 2.27 -54.51
CA MET A 1 31.42 3.55 -54.18
C MET A 1 30.48 4.31 -53.26
N PHE A 2 30.71 4.27 -51.96
CA PHE A 2 30.00 5.14 -51.02
C PHE A 2 30.52 6.57 -51.25
N SER A 3 29.66 7.51 -51.63
CA SER A 3 30.07 8.89 -51.88
C SER A 3 30.56 9.52 -50.56
N ALA A 4 31.58 10.39 -50.65
CA ALA A 4 32.10 11.12 -49.48
C ALA A 4 31.01 11.83 -48.67
N ALA A 5 29.93 12.25 -49.30
CA ALA A 5 28.75 12.83 -48.68
C ALA A 5 28.02 11.85 -47.74
N ASN A 6 27.95 10.54 -48.08
CA ASN A 6 27.32 9.53 -47.22
C ASN A 6 28.22 9.22 -46.00
N GLN A 7 29.55 9.29 -46.13
CA GLN A 7 30.45 9.10 -45.01
C GLN A 7 30.38 10.28 -44.01
N GLN A 8 30.28 11.51 -44.52
CA GLN A 8 30.13 12.69 -43.68
C GLN A 8 28.78 12.67 -42.92
N ALA A 9 27.68 12.32 -43.57
CA ALA A 9 26.36 12.18 -42.90
C ALA A 9 26.38 11.07 -41.85
N MET A 10 27.06 9.96 -42.10
CA MET A 10 27.20 8.89 -41.09
C MET A 10 28.09 9.31 -39.90
N MET A 11 29.17 10.06 -40.14
CA MET A 11 30.00 10.60 -39.04
C MET A 11 29.24 11.65 -38.22
N GLU A 12 28.48 12.53 -38.84
CA GLU A 12 27.64 13.53 -38.16
C GLU A 12 26.57 12.86 -37.29
N GLN A 13 25.91 11.84 -37.81
CA GLN A 13 24.97 11.04 -37.02
C GLN A 13 25.66 10.29 -35.88
N ALA A 14 26.78 9.69 -36.09
CA ALA A 14 27.55 8.96 -35.09
C ALA A 14 28.03 9.89 -33.94
N THR A 15 28.52 11.08 -34.28
CA THR A 15 28.94 12.08 -33.26
C THR A 15 27.79 12.68 -32.49
N TYR A 16 26.58 12.74 -33.06
CA TYR A 16 25.39 13.24 -32.39
C TYR A 16 24.75 12.17 -31.48
N TRP A 17 24.62 10.92 -31.95
CA TRP A 17 23.93 9.85 -31.23
C TRP A 17 24.85 9.06 -30.28
N GLY A 18 26.16 8.97 -30.64
CA GLY A 18 27.13 8.20 -29.85
C GLY A 18 27.21 8.61 -28.38
N PRO A 19 27.43 9.88 -28.04
CA PRO A 19 27.49 10.34 -26.66
C PRO A 19 26.16 10.16 -25.92
N ARG A 20 25.02 10.34 -26.61
CA ARG A 20 23.68 10.19 -26.02
C ARG A 20 23.35 8.74 -25.66
N ILE A 21 23.73 7.80 -26.53
CA ILE A 21 23.55 6.37 -26.27
C ILE A 21 24.43 5.93 -25.07
N LEU A 22 25.68 6.39 -25.01
CA LEU A 22 26.58 6.10 -23.90
C LEU A 22 26.01 6.68 -22.57
N LEU A 23 25.53 7.92 -22.59
CA LEU A 23 24.92 8.56 -21.44
C LEU A 23 23.64 7.83 -21.02
N ALA A 24 22.79 7.46 -21.96
CA ALA A 24 21.56 6.70 -21.67
C ALA A 24 21.90 5.34 -21.02
N LEU A 25 22.92 4.65 -21.50
CA LEU A 25 23.37 3.38 -20.94
C LEU A 25 23.89 3.56 -19.50
N VAL A 26 24.67 4.61 -19.23
CA VAL A 26 25.12 4.95 -17.87
C VAL A 26 23.92 5.23 -16.96
N VAL A 27 22.93 5.99 -17.44
CA VAL A 27 21.69 6.30 -16.68
C VAL A 27 20.94 5.01 -16.34
N VAL A 28 20.79 4.06 -17.26
CA VAL A 28 20.12 2.77 -17.01
C VAL A 28 20.88 1.95 -15.97
N ILE A 29 22.21 1.92 -16.04
CA ILE A 29 23.03 1.21 -15.05
C ILE A 29 22.86 1.83 -13.66
N VAL A 30 22.94 3.15 -13.55
CA VAL A 30 22.75 3.86 -12.27
C VAL A 30 21.33 3.63 -11.74
N ALA A 31 20.32 3.70 -12.61
CA ALA A 31 18.93 3.44 -12.23
C ALA A 31 18.72 2.01 -11.72
N HIS A 32 19.38 1.02 -12.32
CA HIS A 32 19.31 -0.37 -11.85
C HIS A 32 19.86 -0.51 -10.42
N PHE A 33 21.01 0.10 -10.13
CA PHE A 33 21.58 0.07 -8.78
C PHE A 33 20.71 0.83 -7.78
N ALA A 34 20.18 2.00 -8.17
CA ALA A 34 19.26 2.77 -7.35
C ALA A 34 17.97 1.99 -7.04
N ALA A 35 17.37 1.34 -8.05
CA ALA A 35 16.19 0.49 -7.88
C ALA A 35 16.46 -0.66 -6.90
N LYS A 36 17.62 -1.30 -6.98
CA LYS A 36 18.01 -2.38 -6.06
C LYS A 36 18.20 -1.88 -4.64
N ALA A 37 18.79 -0.70 -4.47
CA ALA A 37 18.95 -0.06 -3.16
C ALA A 37 17.61 0.28 -2.52
N VAL A 38 16.65 0.79 -3.31
CA VAL A 38 15.28 1.11 -2.85
C VAL A 38 14.54 -0.17 -2.47
N LYS A 39 14.61 -1.25 -3.28
CA LYS A 39 14.04 -2.56 -2.92
C LYS A 39 14.54 -3.01 -1.55
N TRP A 40 15.85 -2.97 -1.34
CA TRP A 40 16.45 -3.38 -0.07
C TRP A 40 16.02 -2.49 1.10
N ALA A 41 15.97 -1.17 0.90
CA ALA A 41 15.58 -0.23 1.94
C ALA A 41 14.10 -0.41 2.37
N ILE A 42 13.20 -0.62 1.39
CA ILE A 42 11.78 -0.87 1.64
C ILE A 42 11.58 -2.20 2.36
N ALA A 43 12.18 -3.29 1.85
CA ALA A 43 12.08 -4.61 2.47
C ALA A 43 12.53 -4.55 3.94
N LYS A 44 13.71 -3.98 4.20
CA LYS A 44 14.25 -3.84 5.56
C LYS A 44 13.44 -2.88 6.45
N GLY A 45 12.79 -1.88 5.87
CA GLY A 45 11.91 -0.95 6.60
C GLY A 45 10.63 -1.63 7.07
N VAL A 46 10.01 -2.43 6.20
CA VAL A 46 8.77 -3.17 6.51
C VAL A 46 9.02 -4.26 7.55
N ASP A 47 10.16 -4.96 7.49
CA ASP A 47 10.54 -6.01 8.47
C ASP A 47 10.71 -5.48 9.90
N ARG A 48 10.97 -4.17 10.06
CA ARG A 48 11.09 -3.52 11.37
C ARG A 48 9.74 -3.23 12.04
N ILE A 49 8.64 -3.36 11.31
CA ILE A 49 7.30 -3.12 11.87
C ILE A 49 6.82 -4.42 12.54
N PRO A 50 6.73 -4.49 13.89
CA PRO A 50 6.42 -5.72 14.62
C PRO A 50 5.03 -6.30 14.33
N PHE A 51 4.19 -5.54 13.62
CA PHE A 51 2.86 -5.97 13.21
C PHE A 51 2.91 -6.98 12.05
N PHE A 52 3.90 -6.88 11.15
CA PHE A 52 4.06 -7.78 10.00
C PHE A 52 4.93 -9.00 10.33
N SER A 53 5.82 -8.90 11.32
CA SER A 53 6.73 -9.98 11.74
C SER A 53 6.10 -11.03 12.68
N ARG A 54 4.87 -10.81 13.17
CA ARG A 54 4.23 -11.67 14.21
C ARG A 54 3.58 -12.94 13.67
N ARG A 55 3.77 -13.29 12.40
CA ARG A 55 3.14 -14.49 11.80
C ARG A 55 4.00 -15.76 11.84
N ASP A 56 5.22 -15.71 12.34
CA ASP A 56 6.13 -16.84 12.31
C ASP A 56 6.18 -17.68 13.61
N GLY A 57 5.25 -17.48 14.55
CA GLY A 57 5.36 -18.01 15.90
C GLY A 57 4.26 -18.95 16.44
N ALA A 58 3.36 -19.49 15.64
CA ALA A 58 2.37 -20.43 16.18
C ALA A 58 1.97 -21.51 15.18
N GLY A 59 2.62 -22.64 15.20
CA GLY A 59 2.15 -23.88 14.57
C GLY A 59 3.17 -24.56 13.69
N GLY A 60 3.89 -25.54 14.24
CA GLY A 60 4.70 -26.49 13.48
C GLY A 60 3.84 -27.26 12.49
N GLY A 61 4.08 -27.05 11.23
CA GLY A 61 3.46 -27.77 10.12
C GLY A 61 3.91 -27.16 8.82
N ALA A 62 4.57 -27.96 7.97
CA ALA A 62 5.02 -27.76 6.60
C ALA A 62 4.97 -26.31 6.06
N ALA A 63 6.13 -25.73 5.84
CA ALA A 63 6.34 -24.40 5.31
C ALA A 63 5.51 -24.16 4.04
N LYS A 64 4.33 -23.52 4.18
CA LYS A 64 3.74 -22.75 3.07
C LYS A 64 4.62 -21.55 2.86
N PRO A 65 4.96 -21.17 1.61
CA PRO A 65 5.70 -19.97 1.34
C PRO A 65 4.91 -18.79 1.92
N THR A 66 5.35 -18.29 3.06
CA THR A 66 4.84 -17.05 3.64
C THR A 66 5.16 -15.96 2.63
N VAL A 67 4.14 -15.36 2.04
CA VAL A 67 4.31 -14.22 1.14
C VAL A 67 4.91 -13.11 1.98
N ASP A 68 6.22 -12.90 1.83
CA ASP A 68 6.93 -11.81 2.50
C ASP A 68 6.42 -10.48 1.93
N VAL A 69 5.54 -9.83 2.71
CA VAL A 69 4.89 -8.56 2.32
C VAL A 69 5.96 -7.49 2.08
N GLY A 70 7.03 -7.48 2.86
CA GLY A 70 8.15 -6.55 2.70
C GLY A 70 8.86 -6.73 1.36
N GLU A 71 9.10 -7.98 0.96
CA GLU A 71 9.71 -8.28 -0.32
C GLU A 71 8.82 -7.85 -1.50
N ARG A 72 7.51 -8.10 -1.44
CA ARG A 72 6.56 -7.70 -2.49
C ARG A 72 6.43 -6.19 -2.62
N ILE A 73 6.34 -5.47 -1.52
CA ILE A 73 6.32 -4.00 -1.55
C ILE A 73 7.66 -3.46 -2.08
N GLY A 74 8.77 -4.06 -1.67
CA GLY A 74 10.10 -3.73 -2.18
C GLY A 74 10.23 -3.98 -3.68
N GLU A 75 9.59 -5.02 -4.22
CA GLU A 75 9.57 -5.31 -5.65
C GLU A 75 8.80 -4.24 -6.45
N VAL A 76 7.66 -3.78 -5.94
CA VAL A 76 6.93 -2.65 -6.54
C VAL A 76 7.79 -1.39 -6.54
N GLY A 77 8.47 -1.08 -5.44
CA GLY A 77 9.42 0.04 -5.36
C GLY A 77 10.57 -0.09 -6.37
N TYR A 78 11.12 -1.29 -6.55
CA TYR A 78 12.13 -1.57 -7.57
C TYR A 78 11.64 -1.23 -8.98
N TRP A 79 10.44 -1.73 -9.35
CA TRP A 79 9.89 -1.49 -10.69
C TRP A 79 9.58 -0.01 -10.94
N LEU A 80 9.12 0.72 -9.92
CA LEU A 80 8.88 2.16 -10.02
C LEU A 80 10.18 2.94 -10.29
N VAL A 81 11.23 2.68 -9.51
CA VAL A 81 12.52 3.36 -9.68
C VAL A 81 13.16 2.98 -11.01
N TRP A 82 13.02 1.71 -11.41
CA TRP A 82 13.53 1.24 -12.71
C TRP A 82 12.80 1.92 -13.89
N LEU A 83 11.47 2.09 -13.77
CA LEU A 83 10.67 2.83 -14.77
C LEU A 83 11.10 4.29 -14.87
N LEU A 84 11.33 4.96 -13.71
CA LEU A 84 11.87 6.33 -13.70
C LEU A 84 13.24 6.41 -14.38
N GLY A 85 14.10 5.44 -14.14
CA GLY A 85 15.40 5.35 -14.80
C GLY A 85 15.29 5.16 -16.31
N LEU A 86 14.34 4.33 -16.77
CA LEU A 86 14.06 4.13 -18.18
C LEU A 86 13.55 5.43 -18.83
N ILE A 87 12.65 6.15 -18.18
CA ILE A 87 12.15 7.45 -18.64
C ILE A 87 13.32 8.46 -18.75
N ALA A 88 14.20 8.49 -17.75
CA ALA A 88 15.38 9.35 -17.78
C ALA A 88 16.33 9.00 -18.96
N ALA A 89 16.56 7.71 -19.22
CA ALA A 89 17.37 7.26 -20.35
C ALA A 89 16.74 7.65 -21.70
N LEU A 90 15.43 7.49 -21.88
CA LEU A 90 14.68 7.90 -23.06
C LEU A 90 14.73 9.42 -23.26
N ASN A 91 14.74 10.19 -22.16
CA ASN A 91 14.90 11.64 -22.21
C ASN A 91 16.27 12.06 -22.74
N VAL A 92 17.33 11.38 -22.26
CA VAL A 92 18.70 11.58 -22.77
C VAL A 92 18.81 11.26 -24.26
N LEU A 93 18.07 10.25 -24.74
CA LEU A 93 17.98 9.90 -26.16
C LEU A 93 17.18 10.91 -26.98
N GLY A 94 16.53 11.91 -26.35
CA GLY A 94 15.76 12.93 -27.06
C GLY A 94 14.37 12.46 -27.52
N MET A 95 13.87 11.33 -26.97
CA MET A 95 12.57 10.75 -27.34
C MET A 95 11.39 11.42 -26.57
N GLY A 96 11.33 12.75 -26.58
CA GLY A 96 10.35 13.53 -25.80
C GLY A 96 8.89 13.16 -26.06
N ALA A 97 8.54 12.77 -27.27
CA ALA A 97 7.19 12.36 -27.63
C ALA A 97 6.71 11.12 -26.84
N VAL A 98 7.62 10.19 -26.52
CA VAL A 98 7.33 8.99 -25.71
C VAL A 98 7.44 9.30 -24.23
N VAL A 99 8.37 10.16 -23.85
CA VAL A 99 8.68 10.49 -22.45
C VAL A 99 7.59 11.32 -21.81
N THR A 100 6.97 12.26 -22.56
CA THR A 100 5.93 13.15 -22.00
C THR A 100 4.73 12.41 -21.43
N PRO A 101 4.06 11.48 -22.14
CA PRO A 101 2.95 10.73 -21.56
C PRO A 101 3.37 9.85 -20.39
N LEU A 102 4.57 9.23 -20.43
CA LEU A 102 5.07 8.44 -19.33
C LEU A 102 5.34 9.27 -18.08
N ASN A 103 5.94 10.46 -18.23
CA ASN A 103 6.12 11.40 -17.13
C ASN A 103 4.79 11.80 -16.49
N ASN A 104 3.77 12.07 -17.29
CA ASN A 104 2.44 12.43 -16.77
C ASN A 104 1.83 11.29 -15.96
N MET A 105 1.96 10.04 -16.42
CA MET A 105 1.47 8.86 -15.69
C MET A 105 2.22 8.67 -14.36
N VAL A 106 3.54 8.76 -14.39
CA VAL A 106 4.37 8.61 -13.18
C VAL A 106 4.13 9.76 -12.20
N SER A 107 4.06 11.00 -12.68
CA SER A 107 3.77 12.17 -11.84
C SER A 107 2.41 12.06 -11.17
N GLY A 108 1.38 11.63 -11.93
CA GLY A 108 0.06 11.34 -11.38
C GLY A 108 0.13 10.30 -10.26
N PHE A 109 0.84 9.19 -10.49
CA PHE A 109 1.00 8.15 -9.47
C PHE A 109 1.74 8.67 -8.23
N LEU A 110 2.85 9.37 -8.39
CA LEU A 110 3.65 9.92 -7.29
C LEU A 110 2.87 10.94 -6.45
N GLN A 111 1.92 11.65 -7.06
CA GLN A 111 1.05 12.59 -6.35
C GLN A 111 0.13 11.89 -5.34
N TYR A 112 -0.22 10.63 -5.57
CA TYR A 112 -1.03 9.85 -4.62
C TYR A 112 -0.23 9.27 -3.46
N LEU A 113 1.12 9.17 -3.55
CA LEU A 113 1.94 8.59 -2.49
C LEU A 113 1.75 9.24 -1.11
N PRO A 114 1.78 10.58 -0.98
CA PRO A 114 1.52 11.23 0.31
C PRO A 114 0.13 10.93 0.85
N SER A 115 -0.88 10.87 -0.04
CA SER A 115 -2.26 10.53 0.32
C SER A 115 -2.39 9.09 0.82
N ILE A 116 -1.67 8.14 0.22
CA ILE A 116 -1.62 6.74 0.66
C ILE A 116 -1.02 6.65 2.08
N VAL A 117 0.07 7.37 2.34
CA VAL A 117 0.69 7.41 3.67
C VAL A 117 -0.26 8.02 4.70
N GLY A 118 -0.91 9.14 4.36
CA GLY A 118 -1.92 9.79 5.21
C GLY A 118 -3.09 8.86 5.53
N ALA A 119 -3.65 8.20 4.53
CA ALA A 119 -4.74 7.24 4.69
C ALA A 119 -4.33 6.04 5.57
N ALA A 120 -3.13 5.50 5.35
CA ALA A 120 -2.61 4.39 6.16
C ALA A 120 -2.44 4.78 7.63
N LEU A 121 -1.98 6.01 7.92
CA LEU A 121 -1.88 6.52 9.29
C LEU A 121 -3.25 6.69 9.94
N ILE A 122 -4.22 7.28 9.23
CA ILE A 122 -5.60 7.44 9.73
C ILE A 122 -6.20 6.07 10.04
N PHE A 123 -6.08 5.12 9.12
CA PHE A 123 -6.59 3.77 9.31
C PHE A 123 -5.92 3.05 10.47
N PHE A 124 -4.61 3.15 10.60
CA PHE A 124 -3.85 2.52 11.68
C PHE A 124 -4.25 3.06 13.06
N ILE A 125 -4.31 4.38 13.20
CA ILE A 125 -4.72 5.03 14.46
C ILE A 125 -6.16 4.64 14.81
N GLY A 126 -7.07 4.71 13.85
CA GLY A 126 -8.47 4.33 14.04
C GLY A 126 -8.66 2.84 14.37
N PHE A 127 -7.87 1.95 13.75
CA PHE A 127 -7.88 0.52 14.06
C PHE A 127 -7.42 0.24 15.49
N VAL A 128 -6.38 0.94 15.96
CA VAL A 128 -5.90 0.82 17.35
C VAL A 128 -6.99 1.29 18.31
N LEU A 129 -7.61 2.46 18.05
CA LEU A 129 -8.69 2.99 18.86
C LEU A 129 -9.91 2.04 18.89
N ALA A 130 -10.34 1.56 17.73
CA ALA A 130 -11.45 0.60 17.63
C ALA A 130 -11.16 -0.69 18.41
N THR A 131 -9.92 -1.17 18.38
CA THR A 131 -9.50 -2.36 19.13
C THR A 131 -9.50 -2.12 20.64
N ILE A 132 -9.08 -0.94 21.10
CA ILE A 132 -9.11 -0.57 22.52
C ILE A 132 -10.56 -0.52 23.01
N VAL A 133 -11.43 0.20 22.28
CA VAL A 133 -12.86 0.32 22.64
C VAL A 133 -13.52 -1.06 22.66
N ARG A 134 -13.26 -1.91 21.69
CA ARG A 134 -13.74 -3.29 21.66
C ARG A 134 -13.39 -4.03 22.95
N ARG A 135 -12.11 -3.98 23.37
CA ARG A 135 -11.65 -4.66 24.59
C ARG A 135 -12.29 -4.08 25.85
N MET A 136 -12.50 -2.76 25.89
CA MET A 136 -13.17 -2.11 27.01
C MET A 136 -14.64 -2.57 27.12
N VAL A 137 -15.36 -2.65 25.99
CA VAL A 137 -16.73 -3.14 25.94
C VAL A 137 -16.79 -4.62 26.36
N GLU A 138 -15.92 -5.48 25.80
CA GLU A 138 -15.84 -6.89 26.17
C GLU A 138 -15.63 -7.04 27.69
N ALA A 139 -14.62 -6.35 28.25
CA ALA A 139 -14.31 -6.41 29.68
C ALA A 139 -15.47 -5.88 30.57
N THR A 140 -16.14 -4.81 30.15
CA THR A 140 -17.28 -4.26 30.90
C THR A 140 -18.47 -5.22 30.93
N VAL A 141 -18.78 -5.83 29.79
CA VAL A 141 -19.88 -6.79 29.66
C VAL A 141 -19.61 -8.08 30.45
N GLU A 142 -18.35 -8.55 30.41
CA GLU A 142 -17.89 -9.70 31.22
C GLU A 142 -17.97 -9.40 32.73
N ALA A 143 -17.57 -8.19 33.16
CA ALA A 143 -17.61 -7.78 34.57
C ALA A 143 -19.01 -7.72 35.14
N VAL A 144 -20.02 -7.42 34.30
CA VAL A 144 -21.46 -7.39 34.73
C VAL A 144 -22.08 -8.80 34.72
N GLU A 145 -21.34 -9.84 34.28
CA GLU A 145 -21.81 -11.23 34.15
C GLU A 145 -23.14 -11.34 33.38
N LEU A 146 -23.30 -10.53 32.32
CA LEU A 146 -24.53 -10.49 31.52
C LEU A 146 -24.89 -11.87 30.96
N ASP A 147 -23.90 -12.64 30.53
CA ASP A 147 -24.11 -13.99 30.00
C ASP A 147 -24.79 -14.92 31.04
N ARG A 148 -24.39 -14.84 32.30
CA ARG A 148 -24.98 -15.60 33.39
C ARG A 148 -26.42 -15.16 33.65
N ARG A 149 -26.67 -13.86 33.71
CA ARG A 149 -28.04 -13.34 33.98
C ARG A 149 -29.04 -13.71 32.89
N LEU A 150 -28.61 -13.84 31.65
CA LEU A 150 -29.45 -14.27 30.53
C LEU A 150 -29.73 -15.77 30.56
N ILE A 151 -28.78 -16.59 31.00
CA ILE A 151 -28.98 -18.02 31.23
C ILE A 151 -29.98 -18.21 32.36
N ASP A 152 -29.84 -17.50 33.48
CA ASP A 152 -30.73 -17.56 34.63
C ASP A 152 -32.14 -17.06 34.28
N ALA A 153 -32.27 -16.11 33.35
CA ALA A 153 -33.57 -15.62 32.83
C ALA A 153 -34.20 -16.55 31.78
N GLY A 154 -33.55 -17.67 31.42
CA GLY A 154 -34.08 -18.63 30.45
C GLY A 154 -34.03 -18.18 28.97
N LEU A 155 -33.34 -17.06 28.68
CA LEU A 155 -33.30 -16.45 27.35
C LEU A 155 -32.25 -17.07 26.44
N THR A 156 -31.27 -17.83 26.97
CA THR A 156 -30.26 -18.54 26.20
C THR A 156 -30.06 -19.95 26.76
N HIS A 157 -30.09 -20.95 25.86
CA HIS A 157 -29.99 -22.37 26.24
C HIS A 157 -28.63 -23.00 25.90
N THR A 158 -27.67 -22.26 25.35
CA THR A 158 -26.40 -22.84 24.90
C THR A 158 -25.16 -22.07 25.37
N PRO A 159 -24.28 -22.74 26.14
CA PRO A 159 -22.97 -22.18 26.53
C PRO A 159 -21.93 -22.24 25.38
N LYS A 160 -22.32 -22.58 24.15
CA LYS A 160 -21.39 -22.87 23.04
C LYS A 160 -21.27 -21.77 22.00
N GLY A 161 -21.95 -20.62 22.13
CA GLY A 161 -21.81 -19.47 21.22
C GLY A 161 -20.72 -18.48 21.66
N PRO A 162 -20.29 -17.58 20.79
CA PRO A 162 -19.49 -16.43 21.21
C PRO A 162 -20.34 -15.64 22.21
N GLY A 163 -19.85 -15.48 23.46
CA GLY A 163 -20.59 -14.77 24.52
C GLY A 163 -21.03 -13.37 24.07
N LEU A 164 -22.09 -12.85 24.68
CA LEU A 164 -22.63 -11.51 24.40
C LEU A 164 -21.56 -10.43 24.48
N ALA A 165 -20.61 -10.58 25.39
CA ALA A 165 -19.47 -9.68 25.51
C ALA A 165 -18.71 -9.56 24.19
N ARG A 166 -18.44 -10.69 23.53
CA ARG A 166 -17.74 -10.70 22.25
C ARG A 166 -18.57 -10.12 21.11
N LEU A 167 -19.89 -10.37 21.09
CA LEU A 167 -20.79 -9.81 20.09
C LEU A 167 -20.88 -8.29 20.22
N LEU A 168 -21.07 -7.77 21.44
CA LEU A 168 -21.12 -6.33 21.71
C LEU A 168 -19.78 -5.65 21.44
N GLY A 169 -18.66 -6.30 21.78
CA GLY A 169 -17.33 -5.83 21.42
C GLY A 169 -17.11 -5.75 19.91
N LEU A 170 -17.59 -6.76 19.17
CA LEU A 170 -17.50 -6.74 17.70
C LEU A 170 -18.39 -5.66 17.09
N LEU A 171 -19.59 -5.44 17.61
CA LEU A 171 -20.46 -4.35 17.17
C LEU A 171 -19.81 -2.99 17.42
N ALA A 172 -19.25 -2.76 18.61
CA ALA A 172 -18.54 -1.52 18.91
C ALA A 172 -17.33 -1.30 18.01
N PHE A 173 -16.55 -2.36 17.73
CA PHE A 173 -15.46 -2.31 16.79
C PHE A 173 -15.93 -1.92 15.38
N THR A 174 -16.97 -2.58 14.89
CA THR A 174 -17.52 -2.33 13.55
C THR A 174 -18.05 -0.91 13.41
N LEU A 175 -18.73 -0.41 14.44
CA LEU A 175 -19.27 0.95 14.46
C LEU A 175 -18.16 2.02 14.35
N ILE A 176 -16.99 1.75 14.91
CA ILE A 176 -15.84 2.66 14.87
C ILE A 176 -15.01 2.47 13.59
N ILE A 177 -14.79 1.22 13.16
CA ILE A 177 -13.90 0.96 12.04
C ILE A 177 -14.51 1.41 10.70
N ILE A 178 -15.84 1.40 10.55
CA ILE A 178 -16.50 1.86 9.32
C ILE A 178 -16.23 3.35 9.05
N PRO A 179 -16.51 4.29 9.98
CA PRO A 179 -16.17 5.70 9.78
C PRO A 179 -14.68 5.94 9.57
N VAL A 180 -13.82 5.21 10.29
CA VAL A 180 -12.37 5.27 10.12
C VAL A 180 -11.95 4.84 8.72
N ALA A 181 -12.51 3.75 8.20
CA ALA A 181 -12.23 3.29 6.85
C ALA A 181 -12.68 4.33 5.80
N ILE A 182 -13.85 4.94 6.00
CA ILE A 182 -14.34 6.02 5.13
C ILE A 182 -13.38 7.22 5.18
N ALA A 183 -12.95 7.65 6.36
CA ALA A 183 -12.00 8.75 6.51
C ALA A 183 -10.65 8.43 5.83
N ALA A 184 -10.16 7.19 5.94
CA ALA A 184 -8.97 6.75 5.25
C ALA A 184 -9.13 6.77 3.72
N LEU A 185 -10.29 6.33 3.19
CA LEU A 185 -10.60 6.40 1.76
C LEU A 185 -10.71 7.85 1.25
N GLN A 186 -11.26 8.75 2.06
CA GLN A 186 -11.30 10.19 1.74
C GLN A 186 -9.88 10.77 1.67
N ALA A 187 -9.00 10.38 2.59
CA ALA A 187 -7.60 10.80 2.58
C ALA A 187 -6.82 10.31 1.34
N LEU A 188 -7.22 9.18 0.76
CA LEU A 188 -6.72 8.69 -0.54
C LEU A 188 -7.20 9.53 -1.72
N ASN A 189 -8.12 10.46 -1.50
CA ASN A 189 -8.76 11.28 -2.56
C ASN A 189 -9.52 10.45 -3.62
N ILE A 190 -10.01 9.28 -3.22
CA ILE A 190 -10.82 8.38 -4.08
C ILE A 190 -12.31 8.69 -3.82
N THR A 191 -12.80 9.81 -4.36
CA THR A 191 -14.18 10.28 -4.17
C THR A 191 -15.23 9.28 -4.68
N ALA A 192 -14.91 8.53 -5.71
CA ALA A 192 -15.81 7.53 -6.30
C ALA A 192 -16.27 6.43 -5.32
N ILE A 193 -15.50 6.17 -4.26
CA ILE A 193 -15.82 5.14 -3.25
C ILE A 193 -16.28 5.79 -1.94
N SER A 194 -15.68 6.93 -1.56
CA SER A 194 -15.97 7.59 -0.28
C SER A 194 -17.36 8.24 -0.27
N ASP A 195 -17.82 8.79 -1.39
CA ASP A 195 -19.11 9.47 -1.47
C ASP A 195 -20.32 8.53 -1.22
N PRO A 196 -20.45 7.37 -1.90
CA PRO A 196 -21.53 6.44 -1.62
C PRO A 196 -21.42 5.82 -0.22
N ALA A 197 -20.21 5.56 0.29
CA ALA A 197 -20.00 5.02 1.62
C ALA A 197 -20.46 6.03 2.72
N THR A 198 -20.16 7.31 2.54
CA THR A 198 -20.58 8.38 3.43
C THR A 198 -22.11 8.56 3.40
N ALA A 199 -22.72 8.48 2.21
CA ALA A 199 -24.18 8.56 2.05
C ALA A 199 -24.90 7.40 2.77
N MET A 200 -24.38 6.19 2.68
CA MET A 200 -24.91 5.02 3.40
C MET A 200 -24.79 5.18 4.92
N LEU A 201 -23.66 5.67 5.42
CA LEU A 201 -23.46 5.91 6.84
C LEU A 201 -24.44 6.95 7.39
N ASN A 202 -24.62 8.06 6.66
CA ASN A 202 -25.57 9.10 7.04
C ASN A 202 -27.02 8.61 7.02
N GLY A 203 -27.36 7.70 6.10
CA GLY A 203 -28.69 7.08 6.05
C GLY A 203 -29.00 6.09 7.20
N ILE A 204 -27.96 5.57 7.86
CA ILE A 204 -28.09 4.66 9.01
C ILE A 204 -28.18 5.45 10.34
N LEU A 205 -27.54 6.63 10.39
CA LEU A 205 -27.45 7.45 11.61
C LEU A 205 -28.60 8.46 11.77
N LEU A 206 -29.40 8.66 10.74
CA LEU A 206 -30.62 9.49 10.74
C LEU A 206 -31.86 8.62 10.86
#